data_c4f6151dff2a2298dc4e5f8f5fc9b799
#
_entry.id   c4f6151dff2a2298dc4e5f8f5fc9b799
#
_cell.length_a   1.000
_cell.length_b   1.000
_cell.length_c   1.000
_cell.angle_alpha   90.00
_cell.angle_beta   90.00
_cell.angle_gamma   90.00
#
_symmetry.space_group_name_H-M   'P 1'
#
loop_
_entity.id
_entity.type
_entity.pdbx_description
1 polymer ?
#
loop_
_entity_poly.entity_id
_entity_poly.type
_entity_poly.pdbx_seq_one_letter_code
_entity_poly.pdbx_strand_id
1 'polypeptide(L)'
;MCHVSDDIYDYIYVSQGKTKVDSIDDNEELEYTEDAFNVLGFSTDEKFDCYMLTAGVISHGGIEFKTKGRDDQAECEAIGPDTFPGKVAGALQVDPFPLIKAYCKPRIKVGTEWVVKGQTCEQATNAVGGIARAIFDRVFKWLIEKCNDTLIDATLKKANFCAVLDIAGFEIFEYNGFEQISINFVNEKLQQFFNHHM
;
A
#
# COMPACT_ATOMS: atom_id res chain seq x y z
N MET A 1 9.77 -1.98 -17.31
CA MET A 1 9.64 -3.31 -16.68
C MET A 1 9.71 -3.09 -15.17
N CYS A 2 8.72 -3.54 -14.40
CA CYS A 2 8.59 -3.16 -12.98
C CYS A 2 9.54 -3.89 -12.02
N HIS A 3 10.55 -4.60 -12.53
CA HIS A 3 11.55 -5.38 -11.75
C HIS A 3 10.96 -6.36 -10.73
N VAL A 4 9.79 -6.92 -11.04
CA VAL A 4 9.10 -7.95 -10.25
C VAL A 4 9.50 -9.32 -10.78
N SER A 5 9.70 -10.28 -9.87
CA SER A 5 9.88 -11.70 -10.18
C SER A 5 8.55 -12.34 -10.54
N ASP A 6 8.57 -13.41 -11.32
CA ASP A 6 7.40 -14.21 -11.67
C ASP A 6 6.95 -15.14 -10.51
N ASP A 7 7.77 -15.28 -9.47
CA ASP A 7 7.43 -16.07 -8.29
C ASP A 7 6.80 -15.20 -7.21
N ILE A 8 5.50 -15.45 -6.93
CA ILE A 8 4.76 -14.74 -5.89
C ILE A 8 5.36 -14.96 -4.48
N TYR A 9 6.04 -16.09 -4.26
CA TYR A 9 6.64 -16.41 -2.98
C TYR A 9 7.88 -15.58 -2.65
N ASP A 10 8.44 -14.86 -3.62
CA ASP A 10 9.47 -13.86 -3.38
C ASP A 10 8.93 -12.64 -2.59
N TYR A 11 7.59 -12.48 -2.50
CA TYR A 11 6.95 -11.28 -1.95
C TYR A 11 6.09 -11.60 -0.72
N ILE A 12 6.65 -11.41 0.47
CA ILE A 12 6.00 -11.78 1.73
C ILE A 12 4.63 -11.10 1.96
N TYR A 13 4.40 -9.92 1.39
CA TYR A 13 3.13 -9.22 1.59
C TYR A 13 1.95 -9.85 0.86
N VAL A 14 2.18 -10.64 -0.18
CA VAL A 14 1.14 -11.24 -1.01
C VAL A 14 1.16 -12.78 -1.01
N SER A 15 2.11 -13.41 -0.30
CA SER A 15 2.31 -14.86 -0.31
C SER A 15 1.87 -15.59 0.97
N GLN A 16 1.34 -14.89 1.98
CA GLN A 16 1.04 -15.49 3.30
C GLN A 16 -0.29 -16.23 3.37
N GLY A 17 -1.15 -16.07 2.37
CA GLY A 17 -2.45 -16.70 2.34
C GLY A 17 -2.61 -17.68 1.17
N LYS A 18 -3.85 -17.91 0.78
CA LYS A 18 -4.18 -18.67 -0.43
C LYS A 18 -3.78 -17.84 -1.66
N THR A 19 -2.75 -18.25 -2.36
CA THR A 19 -2.16 -17.52 -3.50
C THR A 19 -2.88 -17.78 -4.82
N LYS A 20 -3.74 -18.79 -4.88
CA LYS A 20 -4.52 -19.12 -6.07
C LYS A 20 -5.98 -19.39 -5.71
N VAL A 21 -6.89 -18.77 -6.46
CA VAL A 21 -8.34 -18.97 -6.35
C VAL A 21 -8.83 -19.59 -7.64
N ASP A 22 -9.49 -20.76 -7.56
CA ASP A 22 -9.86 -21.57 -8.74
C ASP A 22 -10.85 -20.88 -9.69
N SER A 23 -11.57 -19.86 -9.20
CA SER A 23 -12.56 -19.09 -9.97
C SER A 23 -12.01 -17.78 -10.55
N ILE A 24 -10.73 -17.48 -10.36
CA ILE A 24 -10.09 -16.23 -10.79
C ILE A 24 -8.89 -16.57 -11.68
N ASP A 25 -8.87 -16.01 -12.89
CA ASP A 25 -7.69 -15.99 -13.74
C ASP A 25 -7.03 -14.62 -13.67
N ASP A 26 -5.84 -14.57 -13.06
CA ASP A 26 -5.12 -13.31 -12.85
C ASP A 26 -4.74 -12.59 -14.16
N ASN A 27 -4.61 -13.31 -15.28
CA ASN A 27 -4.35 -12.69 -16.57
C ASN A 27 -5.61 -11.98 -17.10
N GLU A 28 -6.78 -12.61 -16.98
CA GLU A 28 -8.05 -11.96 -17.36
C GLU A 28 -8.31 -10.73 -16.50
N GLU A 29 -8.05 -10.80 -15.18
CA GLU A 29 -8.19 -9.67 -14.27
C GLU A 29 -7.23 -8.50 -14.59
N LEU A 30 -6.02 -8.82 -15.06
CA LEU A 30 -5.08 -7.81 -15.54
C LEU A 30 -5.58 -7.15 -16.83
N GLU A 31 -6.13 -7.94 -17.79
CA GLU A 31 -6.73 -7.38 -19.00
C GLU A 31 -7.91 -6.47 -18.69
N TYR A 32 -8.80 -6.85 -17.77
CA TYR A 32 -9.90 -6.00 -17.33
C TYR A 32 -9.40 -4.69 -16.66
N THR A 33 -8.32 -4.78 -15.89
CA THR A 33 -7.70 -3.60 -15.28
C THR A 33 -7.12 -2.65 -16.34
N GLU A 34 -6.43 -3.19 -17.34
CA GLU A 34 -5.89 -2.42 -18.46
C GLU A 34 -7.00 -1.76 -19.29
N ASP A 35 -8.08 -2.47 -19.55
CA ASP A 35 -9.24 -1.94 -20.27
C ASP A 35 -9.92 -0.83 -19.47
N ALA A 36 -10.06 -1.00 -18.17
CA ALA A 36 -10.60 0.04 -17.28
C ALA A 36 -9.73 1.30 -17.29
N PHE A 37 -8.41 1.17 -17.22
CA PHE A 37 -7.49 2.30 -17.35
C PHE A 37 -7.64 3.02 -18.69
N ASN A 38 -7.80 2.27 -19.79
CA ASN A 38 -7.99 2.84 -21.13
C ASN A 38 -9.32 3.62 -21.22
N VAL A 39 -10.42 3.03 -20.72
CA VAL A 39 -11.75 3.66 -20.72
C VAL A 39 -11.77 4.94 -19.88
N LEU A 40 -11.08 4.93 -18.74
CA LEU A 40 -10.98 6.08 -17.84
C LEU A 40 -9.92 7.11 -18.30
N GLY A 41 -9.27 6.87 -19.44
CA GLY A 41 -8.36 7.84 -20.06
C GLY A 41 -7.02 8.02 -19.36
N PHE A 42 -6.54 6.99 -18.67
CA PHE A 42 -5.19 6.98 -18.10
C PHE A 42 -4.15 6.94 -19.23
N SER A 43 -3.14 7.78 -19.15
CA SER A 43 -2.00 7.72 -20.05
C SER A 43 -1.13 6.49 -19.77
N THR A 44 -0.31 6.11 -20.76
CA THR A 44 0.65 5.00 -20.60
C THR A 44 1.61 5.24 -19.43
N ASP A 45 2.05 6.49 -19.24
CA ASP A 45 2.97 6.84 -18.15
C ASP A 45 2.28 6.72 -16.78
N GLU A 46 1.04 7.20 -16.66
CA GLU A 46 0.25 7.08 -15.41
C GLU A 46 0.02 5.62 -15.03
N LYS A 47 -0.32 4.75 -16.00
CA LYS A 47 -0.46 3.30 -15.75
C LYS A 47 0.86 2.69 -15.31
N PHE A 48 1.94 3.01 -16.00
CA PHE A 48 3.27 2.52 -15.65
C PHE A 48 3.68 2.94 -14.26
N ASP A 49 3.45 4.19 -13.87
CA ASP A 49 3.76 4.71 -12.54
C ASP A 49 2.94 4.01 -11.44
N CYS A 50 1.65 3.71 -11.68
CA CYS A 50 0.82 2.91 -10.78
C CYS A 50 1.43 1.53 -10.54
N TYR A 51 1.82 0.83 -11.60
CA TYR A 51 2.44 -0.50 -11.48
C TYR A 51 3.81 -0.43 -10.81
N MET A 52 4.62 0.57 -11.14
CA MET A 52 5.94 0.76 -10.51
C MET A 52 5.82 1.01 -9.01
N LEU A 53 4.91 1.89 -8.58
CA LEU A 53 4.69 2.17 -7.16
C LEU A 53 4.14 0.94 -6.42
N THR A 54 3.23 0.19 -7.05
CA THR A 54 2.71 -1.07 -6.48
C THR A 54 3.81 -2.12 -6.34
N ALA A 55 4.66 -2.28 -7.37
CA ALA A 55 5.85 -3.13 -7.32
C ALA A 55 6.82 -2.71 -6.20
N GLY A 56 7.00 -1.40 -6.02
CA GLY A 56 7.76 -0.84 -4.90
C GLY A 56 7.16 -1.21 -3.54
N VAL A 57 5.83 -1.11 -3.41
CA VAL A 57 5.12 -1.48 -2.16
C VAL A 57 5.34 -2.96 -1.81
N ILE A 58 5.13 -3.89 -2.74
CA ILE A 58 5.33 -5.32 -2.46
C ILE A 58 6.80 -5.66 -2.19
N SER A 59 7.73 -4.97 -2.84
CA SER A 59 9.17 -5.16 -2.66
C SER A 59 9.66 -4.70 -1.29
N HIS A 60 8.97 -3.79 -0.61
CA HIS A 60 9.33 -3.39 0.76
C HIS A 60 9.34 -4.58 1.73
N GLY A 61 8.45 -5.57 1.55
CA GLY A 61 8.39 -6.74 2.40
C GLY A 61 9.66 -7.62 2.38
N GLY A 62 10.44 -7.53 1.31
CA GLY A 62 11.70 -8.28 1.18
C GLY A 62 12.93 -7.56 1.73
N ILE A 63 12.79 -6.36 2.31
CA ILE A 63 13.92 -5.66 2.94
C ILE A 63 14.23 -6.30 4.29
N GLU A 64 15.41 -6.89 4.39
CA GLU A 64 15.88 -7.55 5.61
C GLU A 64 16.89 -6.70 6.36
N PHE A 65 16.78 -6.71 7.68
CA PHE A 65 17.70 -6.04 8.60
C PHE A 65 18.39 -7.05 9.51
N LYS A 66 19.66 -6.80 9.77
CA LYS A 66 20.47 -7.60 10.70
C LYS A 66 21.03 -6.70 11.77
N THR A 67 21.20 -7.26 12.97
CA THR A 67 21.84 -6.57 14.09
C THR A 67 23.34 -6.52 13.87
N LYS A 68 23.94 -5.33 13.96
CA LYS A 68 25.38 -5.16 13.91
C LYS A 68 25.97 -4.81 15.27
N GLY A 69 26.91 -5.64 15.72
CA GLY A 69 27.67 -5.38 16.92
C GLY A 69 26.87 -5.61 18.22
N ARG A 70 27.25 -4.88 19.29
CA ARG A 70 26.66 -5.02 20.64
C ARG A 70 25.44 -4.12 20.88
N ASP A 71 25.17 -3.20 19.98
CA ASP A 71 24.20 -2.10 20.22
C ASP A 71 22.79 -2.36 19.66
N ASP A 72 22.47 -3.57 19.26
CA ASP A 72 21.16 -3.99 18.68
C ASP A 72 20.63 -3.07 17.54
N GLN A 73 21.53 -2.34 16.87
CA GLN A 73 21.16 -1.43 15.78
C GLN A 73 20.96 -2.19 14.47
N ALA A 74 19.89 -1.85 13.76
CA ALA A 74 19.60 -2.41 12.45
C ALA A 74 20.58 -1.91 11.39
N GLU A 75 21.06 -2.83 10.56
CA GLU A 75 21.76 -2.54 9.32
C GLU A 75 21.19 -3.44 8.20
N CYS A 76 21.19 -2.91 6.98
CA CYS A 76 20.89 -3.66 5.77
C CYS A 76 22.20 -3.83 4.98
N GLU A 77 22.62 -5.07 4.77
CA GLU A 77 23.90 -5.37 4.12
C GLU A 77 23.78 -5.41 2.59
N ALA A 78 22.63 -5.87 2.10
CA ALA A 78 22.43 -6.06 0.67
C ALA A 78 21.74 -4.82 0.06
N ILE A 79 22.56 -3.84 -0.36
CA ILE A 79 22.07 -2.65 -1.07
C ILE A 79 22.66 -2.64 -2.47
N GLY A 80 21.87 -3.05 -3.45
CA GLY A 80 22.27 -3.12 -4.86
C GLY A 80 21.05 -3.10 -5.78
N PRO A 81 21.19 -2.90 -7.08
CA PRO A 81 20.08 -2.73 -8.02
C PRO A 81 19.13 -3.92 -8.06
N ASP A 82 19.65 -5.14 -7.91
CA ASP A 82 18.86 -6.38 -7.98
C ASP A 82 18.33 -6.84 -6.61
N THR A 83 18.64 -6.09 -5.53
CA THR A 83 18.13 -6.37 -4.19
C THR A 83 16.79 -5.69 -3.95
N PHE A 84 16.05 -6.11 -2.93
CA PHE A 84 14.80 -5.43 -2.56
C PHE A 84 14.97 -3.94 -2.24
N PRO A 85 16.00 -3.50 -1.48
CA PRO A 85 16.30 -2.08 -1.34
C PRO A 85 16.50 -1.34 -2.66
N GLY A 86 17.20 -1.95 -3.61
CA GLY A 86 17.41 -1.37 -4.95
C GLY A 86 16.12 -1.29 -5.76
N LYS A 87 15.31 -2.36 -5.75
CA LYS A 87 13.98 -2.39 -6.42
C LYS A 87 13.05 -1.31 -5.87
N VAL A 88 12.97 -1.18 -4.54
CA VAL A 88 12.18 -0.13 -3.88
C VAL A 88 12.68 1.26 -4.25
N ALA A 89 13.99 1.49 -4.17
CA ALA A 89 14.59 2.77 -4.51
C ALA A 89 14.37 3.14 -5.99
N GLY A 90 14.47 2.16 -6.89
CA GLY A 90 14.16 2.32 -8.31
C GLY A 90 12.70 2.70 -8.56
N ALA A 91 11.75 2.01 -7.89
CA ALA A 91 10.33 2.31 -7.97
C ALA A 91 9.98 3.71 -7.45
N LEU A 92 10.66 4.16 -6.41
CA LEU A 92 10.48 5.50 -5.83
C LEU A 92 11.37 6.58 -6.47
N GLN A 93 12.22 6.22 -7.43
CA GLN A 93 13.18 7.09 -8.09
C GLN A 93 14.10 7.84 -7.10
N VAL A 94 14.60 7.13 -6.09
CA VAL A 94 15.50 7.65 -5.06
C VAL A 94 16.77 6.82 -4.96
N ASP A 95 17.79 7.38 -4.29
CA ASP A 95 19.02 6.62 -3.99
C ASP A 95 18.74 5.60 -2.84
N PRO A 96 19.10 4.32 -3.02
CA PRO A 96 18.88 3.28 -2.02
C PRO A 96 19.63 3.50 -0.70
N PHE A 97 20.83 4.09 -0.74
CA PHE A 97 21.62 4.28 0.47
C PHE A 97 21.01 5.27 1.47
N PRO A 98 20.59 6.49 1.08
CA PRO A 98 19.86 7.39 1.95
C PRO A 98 18.52 6.81 2.42
N LEU A 99 17.80 6.08 1.55
CA LEU A 99 16.52 5.43 1.88
C LEU A 99 16.70 4.42 3.03
N ILE A 100 17.61 3.48 2.88
CA ILE A 100 17.91 2.47 3.91
C ILE A 100 18.44 3.11 5.18
N LYS A 101 19.30 4.12 5.04
CA LYS A 101 19.78 4.89 6.21
C LYS A 101 18.65 5.54 6.98
N ALA A 102 17.61 6.03 6.28
CA ALA A 102 16.44 6.62 6.93
C ALA A 102 15.60 5.58 7.70
N TYR A 103 15.53 4.34 7.22
CA TYR A 103 14.90 3.24 7.96
C TYR A 103 15.69 2.80 9.19
N CYS A 104 17.02 2.68 9.08
CA CYS A 104 17.86 2.25 10.19
C CYS A 104 18.13 3.36 11.22
N LYS A 105 18.24 4.61 10.76
CA LYS A 105 18.68 5.77 11.56
C LYS A 105 17.85 7.01 11.21
N PRO A 106 16.56 7.02 11.54
CA PRO A 106 15.69 8.17 11.26
C PRO A 106 16.13 9.40 12.05
N ARG A 107 15.79 10.57 11.50
CA ARG A 107 15.93 11.85 12.19
C ARG A 107 14.64 12.16 12.91
N ILE A 108 14.71 12.38 14.22
CA ILE A 108 13.57 12.78 15.05
C ILE A 108 13.79 14.19 15.58
N LYS A 109 12.70 14.95 15.69
CA LYS A 109 12.76 16.30 16.26
C LYS A 109 12.56 16.20 17.77
N VAL A 110 13.54 16.64 18.53
CA VAL A 110 13.49 16.72 19.99
C VAL A 110 13.57 18.21 20.38
N GLY A 111 12.45 18.80 20.76
CA GLY A 111 12.37 20.25 20.96
C GLY A 111 12.62 21.01 19.64
N THR A 112 13.69 21.80 19.59
CA THR A 112 14.10 22.57 18.40
C THR A 112 15.16 21.86 17.55
N GLU A 113 15.77 20.79 18.04
CA GLU A 113 16.90 20.11 17.40
C GLU A 113 16.49 18.80 16.70
N TRP A 114 17.23 18.46 15.62
CA TRP A 114 17.08 17.19 14.95
C TRP A 114 18.15 16.21 15.40
N VAL A 115 17.74 15.09 15.97
CA VAL A 115 18.63 14.04 16.47
C VAL A 115 18.45 12.78 15.62
N VAL A 116 19.58 12.12 15.29
CA VAL A 116 19.58 10.82 14.64
C VAL A 116 19.42 9.73 15.71
N LYS A 117 18.39 8.88 15.57
CA LYS A 117 18.14 7.76 16.48
C LYS A 117 18.31 6.43 15.75
N GLY A 118 19.22 5.57 16.22
CA GLY A 118 19.31 4.20 15.74
C GLY A 118 18.04 3.42 16.08
N GLN A 119 17.62 2.54 15.17
CA GLN A 119 16.48 1.64 15.36
C GLN A 119 16.96 0.20 15.53
N THR A 120 16.19 -0.63 16.26
CA THR A 120 16.35 -2.08 16.25
C THR A 120 15.84 -2.67 14.93
N CYS A 121 16.18 -3.93 14.64
CA CYS A 121 15.69 -4.62 13.44
C CYS A 121 14.15 -4.61 13.37
N GLU A 122 13.48 -4.89 14.49
CA GLU A 122 12.02 -4.85 14.57
C GLU A 122 11.45 -3.46 14.27
N GLN A 123 12.04 -2.40 14.86
CA GLN A 123 11.61 -1.02 14.60
C GLN A 123 11.81 -0.61 13.15
N ALA A 124 12.93 -1.01 12.54
CA ALA A 124 13.23 -0.73 11.13
C ALA A 124 12.24 -1.47 10.22
N THR A 125 11.93 -2.74 10.48
CA THR A 125 10.93 -3.52 9.75
C THR A 125 9.55 -2.89 9.85
N ASN A 126 9.14 -2.47 11.04
CA ASN A 126 7.87 -1.77 11.25
C ASN A 126 7.82 -0.43 10.50
N ALA A 127 8.94 0.32 10.46
CA ALA A 127 9.03 1.56 9.70
C ALA A 127 8.87 1.33 8.19
N VAL A 128 9.51 0.29 7.65
CA VAL A 128 9.38 -0.14 6.25
C VAL A 128 7.92 -0.45 5.93
N GLY A 129 7.25 -1.27 6.73
CA GLY A 129 5.83 -1.59 6.55
C GLY A 129 4.93 -0.36 6.68
N GLY A 130 5.27 0.59 7.56
CA GLY A 130 4.56 1.86 7.70
C GLY A 130 4.65 2.74 6.45
N ILE A 131 5.83 2.83 5.84
CA ILE A 131 6.04 3.59 4.59
C ILE A 131 5.36 2.90 3.42
N ALA A 132 5.47 1.57 3.28
CA ALA A 132 4.78 0.82 2.24
C ALA A 132 3.27 1.08 2.26
N ARG A 133 2.64 1.01 3.44
CA ARG A 133 1.22 1.35 3.61
C ARG A 133 0.89 2.80 3.25
N ALA A 134 1.74 3.74 3.63
CA ALA A 134 1.53 5.15 3.31
C ALA A 134 1.63 5.44 1.80
N ILE A 135 2.53 4.76 1.08
CA ILE A 135 2.64 4.85 -0.38
C ILE A 135 1.38 4.26 -1.03
N PHE A 136 0.98 3.05 -0.62
CA PHE A 136 -0.21 2.39 -1.15
C PHE A 136 -1.48 3.24 -0.95
N ASP A 137 -1.69 3.79 0.24
CA ASP A 137 -2.81 4.68 0.54
C ASP A 137 -2.83 5.93 -0.38
N ARG A 138 -1.67 6.49 -0.68
CA ARG A 138 -1.58 7.64 -1.58
C ARG A 138 -1.86 7.28 -3.04
N VAL A 139 -1.35 6.15 -3.52
CA VAL A 139 -1.65 5.64 -4.87
C VAL A 139 -3.16 5.39 -4.99
N PHE A 140 -3.75 4.74 -4.02
CA PHE A 140 -5.19 4.46 -4.00
C PHE A 140 -6.03 5.75 -4.01
N LYS A 141 -5.70 6.74 -3.18
CA LYS A 141 -6.39 8.03 -3.17
C LYS A 141 -6.27 8.77 -4.49
N TRP A 142 -5.08 8.78 -5.07
CA TRP A 142 -4.86 9.39 -6.38
C TRP A 142 -5.67 8.71 -7.47
N LEU A 143 -5.75 7.36 -7.47
CA LEU A 143 -6.59 6.60 -8.40
C LEU A 143 -8.06 7.00 -8.27
N ILE A 144 -8.59 7.13 -7.05
CA ILE A 144 -9.97 7.57 -6.81
C ILE A 144 -10.19 8.99 -7.36
N GLU A 145 -9.28 9.93 -7.10
CA GLU A 145 -9.37 11.29 -7.62
C GLU A 145 -9.38 11.29 -9.14
N LYS A 146 -8.48 10.57 -9.77
CA LYS A 146 -8.39 10.44 -11.22
C LYS A 146 -9.66 9.84 -11.83
N CYS A 147 -10.21 8.78 -11.25
CA CYS A 147 -11.49 8.19 -11.68
C CYS A 147 -12.64 9.19 -11.54
N ASN A 148 -12.70 9.91 -10.44
CA ASN A 148 -13.74 10.93 -10.21
C ASN A 148 -13.66 12.07 -11.23
N ASP A 149 -12.46 12.52 -11.57
CA ASP A 149 -12.27 13.58 -12.58
C ASP A 149 -12.81 13.17 -13.95
N THR A 150 -12.69 11.89 -14.31
CA THR A 150 -13.24 11.34 -15.55
C THR A 150 -14.77 11.25 -15.53
N LEU A 151 -15.36 10.99 -14.35
CA LEU A 151 -16.81 10.82 -14.18
C LEU A 151 -17.56 12.15 -13.99
N ILE A 152 -16.84 13.24 -13.69
CA ILE A 152 -17.46 14.55 -13.47
C ILE A 152 -17.70 15.25 -14.81
N ASP A 153 -18.97 15.50 -15.14
CA ASP A 153 -19.35 16.44 -16.18
C ASP A 153 -19.52 17.85 -15.60
N ALA A 154 -18.53 18.70 -15.84
CA ALA A 154 -18.52 20.08 -15.35
C ALA A 154 -19.63 20.97 -15.98
N THR A 155 -20.26 20.51 -17.03
CA THR A 155 -21.34 21.26 -17.73
C THR A 155 -22.70 21.06 -17.07
N LEU A 156 -22.88 20.00 -16.28
CA LEU A 156 -24.14 19.69 -15.64
C LEU A 156 -24.32 20.50 -14.34
N LYS A 157 -25.40 21.23 -14.24
CA LYS A 157 -25.83 21.85 -12.97
C LYS A 157 -26.36 20.75 -12.05
N LYS A 158 -25.62 20.49 -10.96
CA LYS A 158 -26.02 19.51 -9.95
C LYS A 158 -27.20 20.06 -9.13
N ALA A 159 -28.43 19.65 -9.46
CA ALA A 159 -29.62 19.99 -8.68
C ALA A 159 -29.89 18.96 -7.57
N ASN A 160 -29.71 17.68 -7.87
CA ASN A 160 -29.95 16.55 -6.99
C ASN A 160 -28.84 15.50 -7.17
N PHE A 161 -28.68 14.63 -6.19
CA PHE A 161 -27.79 13.49 -6.29
C PHE A 161 -28.47 12.20 -5.77
N CYS A 162 -28.06 11.07 -6.33
CA CYS A 162 -28.37 9.74 -5.84
C CYS A 162 -27.05 9.09 -5.49
N ALA A 163 -26.96 8.53 -4.31
CA ALA A 163 -25.73 7.88 -3.83
C ALA A 163 -25.99 6.43 -3.43
N VAL A 164 -24.99 5.58 -3.62
CA VAL A 164 -24.98 4.19 -3.17
C VAL A 164 -23.87 4.06 -2.13
N LEU A 165 -24.20 3.43 -0.99
CA LEU A 165 -23.24 3.09 0.04
C LEU A 165 -22.83 1.64 -0.16
N ASP A 166 -21.55 1.41 -0.46
CA ASP A 166 -20.94 0.09 -0.47
C ASP A 166 -19.88 0.03 0.63
N ILE A 167 -20.21 -0.66 1.71
CA ILE A 167 -19.36 -0.80 2.89
C ILE A 167 -19.30 -2.27 3.29
N ALA A 168 -18.18 -2.69 3.89
CA ALA A 168 -18.05 -4.04 4.44
C ALA A 168 -19.18 -4.32 5.41
N GLY A 169 -19.90 -5.44 5.19
CA GLY A 169 -20.93 -5.93 6.09
C GLY A 169 -20.34 -6.48 7.40
N PHE A 170 -21.16 -7.14 8.22
CA PHE A 170 -20.66 -7.79 9.44
C PHE A 170 -19.62 -8.85 9.10
N GLU A 171 -18.44 -8.74 9.72
CA GLU A 171 -17.36 -9.71 9.63
C GLU A 171 -17.35 -10.59 10.88
N ILE A 172 -17.49 -11.91 10.67
CA ILE A 172 -17.49 -12.91 11.74
C ILE A 172 -16.57 -14.04 11.28
N PHE A 173 -15.35 -14.04 11.80
CA PHE A 173 -14.33 -15.05 11.54
C PHE A 173 -14.13 -15.94 12.78
N GLU A 174 -13.37 -17.02 12.64
CA GLU A 174 -12.94 -17.83 13.78
C GLU A 174 -12.15 -17.02 14.80
N TYR A 175 -11.27 -16.13 14.31
CA TYR A 175 -10.53 -15.16 15.12
C TYR A 175 -10.84 -13.74 14.66
N ASN A 176 -11.34 -12.91 15.56
CA ASN A 176 -11.70 -11.53 15.27
C ASN A 176 -10.79 -10.59 16.06
N GLY A 177 -10.18 -9.64 15.36
CA GLY A 177 -9.30 -8.63 15.93
C GLY A 177 -9.99 -7.28 16.14
N PHE A 178 -9.18 -6.26 16.38
CA PHE A 178 -9.65 -4.89 16.56
C PHE A 178 -10.31 -4.33 15.28
N GLU A 179 -9.85 -4.76 14.12
CA GLU A 179 -10.40 -4.37 12.82
C GLU A 179 -11.86 -4.84 12.68
N GLN A 180 -12.14 -6.10 13.04
CA GLN A 180 -13.49 -6.66 12.96
C GLN A 180 -14.46 -5.98 13.94
N ILE A 181 -14.00 -5.65 15.15
CA ILE A 181 -14.86 -4.92 16.09
C ILE A 181 -15.18 -3.51 15.56
N SER A 182 -14.22 -2.86 14.92
CA SER A 182 -14.40 -1.54 14.31
C SER A 182 -15.39 -1.58 13.16
N ILE A 183 -15.27 -2.55 12.26
CA ILE A 183 -16.17 -2.76 11.13
C ILE A 183 -17.60 -3.08 11.64
N ASN A 184 -17.71 -4.00 12.58
CA ASN A 184 -19.00 -4.41 13.14
C ASN A 184 -19.66 -3.27 13.92
N PHE A 185 -18.89 -2.45 14.64
CA PHE A 185 -19.41 -1.25 15.30
C PHE A 185 -20.02 -0.25 14.31
N VAL A 186 -19.38 -0.04 13.16
CA VAL A 186 -19.92 0.84 12.11
C VAL A 186 -21.23 0.26 11.56
N ASN A 187 -21.26 -1.05 11.28
CA ASN A 187 -22.48 -1.72 10.81
C ASN A 187 -23.64 -1.61 11.81
N GLU A 188 -23.37 -1.79 13.11
CA GLU A 188 -24.38 -1.59 14.17
C GLU A 188 -24.89 -0.14 14.20
N LYS A 189 -24.00 0.84 14.04
CA LYS A 189 -24.39 2.25 13.98
C LYS A 189 -25.25 2.57 12.76
N LEU A 190 -24.92 2.03 11.60
CA LEU A 190 -25.72 2.18 10.39
C LEU A 190 -27.09 1.53 10.54
N GLN A 191 -27.15 0.32 11.12
CA GLN A 191 -28.39 -0.36 11.40
C GLN A 191 -29.28 0.41 12.39
N GLN A 192 -28.68 0.97 13.44
CA GLN A 192 -29.39 1.81 14.41
C GLN A 192 -29.95 3.08 13.73
N PHE A 193 -29.15 3.73 12.88
CA PHE A 193 -29.58 4.89 12.13
C PHE A 193 -30.76 4.56 11.20
N PHE A 194 -30.66 3.45 10.46
CA PHE A 194 -31.72 2.98 9.59
C PHE A 194 -33.02 2.73 10.34
N ASN A 195 -32.96 1.98 11.45
CA ASN A 195 -34.13 1.67 12.26
C ASN A 195 -34.78 2.91 12.92
N HIS A 196 -34.01 3.98 13.10
CA HIS A 196 -34.53 5.22 13.68
C HIS A 196 -35.22 6.12 12.65
N HIS A 197 -34.83 6.04 11.37
CA HIS A 197 -35.33 6.93 10.32
C HIS A 197 -36.39 6.27 9.42
N MET A 198 -36.54 4.97 9.49
CA MET A 198 -37.57 4.19 8.81
C MET A 198 -38.61 3.65 9.79
#